data_fe5d86b09ec83ddf860c10391fd872aa
#
_entry.id   fe5d86b09ec83ddf860c10391fd872aa
#
_cell.length_a   1.000
_cell.length_b   1.000
_cell.length_c   1.000
_cell.angle_alpha   90.00
_cell.angle_beta   90.00
_cell.angle_gamma   90.00
#
_symmetry.space_group_name_H-M   'P 1'
#
loop_
_entity.id
_entity.type
_entity.pdbx_description
1 polymer ?
#
loop_
_entity_poly.entity_id
_entity_poly.type
_entity_poly.pdbx_seq_one_letter_code
_entity_poly.pdbx_strand_id
1 'polypeptide(L)'
;GQPLSKSGASFEATVKNLGGDPENPFQIFPDVQALYDKRAEELREITNQRYAAYHEWAQANPLAANEYETFMRGETPCIDWSVIQQKQNVATRTASANVLAYLSENVGNMIVSSADLCNSDKTDGFLKHTHVLTPDDFTGRFLQAGVSELTMACVCIGMALHGGIIPACGTFFVFSDYMKPAIRMAALMEIQMMFVWSHDAFRVGEDGPTHEPVEQEAQIRLMEKLHNHSGRPSVMVLRPADAEETTAAWKMAMENIYTPTALILSRQDVASVPNTSAEGVKKGAYIVSKDENPQVVMIASGSEVSTLMAGAELLRAEGVRLQIVSVPSEAIFRQQSKEYQAEVLPQGVARFGLTAGLPCNLEGLVGEHGTVWGLNSFGFSAPYKVLDEKLGFTAENVYKQVKALL
;
A
#
# COMPACT_ATOMS: atom_id res chain seq x y z
N GLY A 1 10.22 14.49 28.81
CA GLY A 1 10.71 15.25 29.95
C GLY A 1 9.78 16.37 30.35
N GLN A 2 9.78 16.72 31.60
CA GLN A 2 9.03 17.89 32.08
C GLN A 2 9.89 19.16 31.92
N PRO A 3 9.32 20.32 31.59
CA PRO A 3 10.02 21.59 31.64
C PRO A 3 10.63 21.82 33.02
N LEU A 4 11.83 22.39 33.08
CA LEU A 4 12.54 22.68 34.36
C LEU A 4 11.67 23.43 35.34
N SER A 5 10.92 24.43 34.85
CA SER A 5 9.99 25.22 35.70
C SER A 5 8.91 24.38 36.40
N LYS A 6 8.43 23.30 35.76
CA LYS A 6 7.43 22.40 36.36
C LYS A 6 8.03 21.44 37.38
N SER A 7 9.32 21.15 37.31
CA SER A 7 10.03 20.31 38.28
C SER A 7 10.59 21.10 39.46
N GLY A 8 10.36 22.42 39.52
CA GLY A 8 10.92 23.31 40.54
C GLY A 8 12.40 23.63 40.34
N ALA A 9 12.99 23.26 39.20
CA ALA A 9 14.39 23.56 38.90
C ALA A 9 14.53 24.93 38.23
N SER A 10 15.60 25.64 38.56
CA SER A 10 15.94 26.89 37.90
C SER A 10 16.72 26.63 36.61
N PHE A 11 16.27 27.21 35.49
CA PHE A 11 17.00 27.19 34.24
C PHE A 11 18.40 27.82 34.38
N GLU A 12 18.48 29.00 35.01
CA GLU A 12 19.74 29.71 35.21
C GLU A 12 20.75 28.92 36.04
N ALA A 13 20.28 28.34 37.16
CA ALA A 13 21.14 27.49 37.99
C ALA A 13 21.60 26.24 37.23
N THR A 14 20.74 25.66 36.39
CA THR A 14 21.09 24.47 35.54
C THR A 14 22.15 24.84 34.54
N VAL A 15 22.00 25.96 33.81
CA VAL A 15 22.99 26.43 32.84
C VAL A 15 24.33 26.68 33.51
N LYS A 16 24.35 27.40 34.66
CA LYS A 16 25.58 27.65 35.46
C LYS A 16 26.25 26.36 35.93
N ASN A 17 25.49 25.42 36.44
CA ASN A 17 26.02 24.11 36.88
C ASN A 17 26.63 23.29 35.73
N LEU A 18 26.16 23.50 34.50
CA LEU A 18 26.73 22.89 33.29
C LEU A 18 27.90 23.67 32.71
N GLY A 19 28.34 24.75 33.38
CA GLY A 19 29.47 25.60 32.96
C GLY A 19 29.12 26.63 31.87
N GLY A 20 27.81 26.82 31.59
CA GLY A 20 27.31 27.80 30.64
C GLY A 20 26.99 29.14 31.23
N ASP A 21 26.72 30.14 30.40
CA ASP A 21 26.27 31.48 30.74
C ASP A 21 24.73 31.57 30.52
N PRO A 22 23.94 31.81 31.60
CA PRO A 22 22.49 31.98 31.47
C PRO A 22 22.05 33.14 30.58
N GLU A 23 22.87 34.18 30.47
CA GLU A 23 22.60 35.33 29.60
C GLU A 23 22.86 34.97 28.10
N ASN A 24 23.69 33.93 27.85
CA ASN A 24 23.96 33.39 26.53
C ASN A 24 23.90 31.87 26.51
N PRO A 25 22.71 31.25 26.77
CA PRO A 25 22.57 29.83 27.00
C PRO A 25 22.85 28.95 25.77
N PHE A 26 22.92 29.53 24.61
CA PHE A 26 23.25 28.87 23.34
C PHE A 26 24.68 29.07 22.86
N GLN A 27 25.55 29.64 23.74
CA GLN A 27 26.96 29.77 23.47
C GLN A 27 27.62 28.41 23.21
N ILE A 28 28.36 28.32 22.11
CA ILE A 28 29.19 27.16 21.82
C ILE A 28 30.51 27.34 22.56
N PHE A 29 30.93 26.35 23.35
CA PHE A 29 32.21 26.40 24.05
C PHE A 29 33.36 26.34 23.04
N PRO A 30 34.46 27.09 23.28
CA PRO A 30 35.56 27.19 22.33
C PRO A 30 36.24 25.86 21.96
N ASP A 31 36.35 24.95 22.91
CA ASP A 31 36.88 23.58 22.68
C ASP A 31 35.95 22.73 21.85
N VAL A 32 34.63 22.86 22.06
CA VAL A 32 33.63 22.22 21.21
C VAL A 32 33.65 22.78 19.80
N GLN A 33 33.73 24.13 19.66
CA GLN A 33 33.87 24.77 18.35
C GLN A 33 35.12 24.27 17.60
N ALA A 34 36.27 24.23 18.27
CA ALA A 34 37.51 23.74 17.67
C ALA A 34 37.41 22.25 17.23
N LEU A 35 36.72 21.43 18.01
CA LEU A 35 36.45 20.02 17.65
C LEU A 35 35.61 19.93 16.37
N TYR A 36 34.55 20.71 16.28
CA TYR A 36 33.70 20.71 15.10
C TYR A 36 34.37 21.28 13.87
N ASP A 37 35.16 22.36 14.03
CA ASP A 37 35.93 22.98 12.94
C ASP A 37 36.93 21.97 12.35
N LYS A 38 37.68 21.27 13.20
CA LYS A 38 38.59 20.21 12.78
C LYS A 38 37.86 19.13 12.01
N ARG A 39 36.69 18.65 12.55
CA ARG A 39 35.91 17.64 11.88
C ARG A 39 35.32 18.12 10.56
N ALA A 40 34.93 19.36 10.47
CA ALA A 40 34.47 19.96 9.21
C ALA A 40 35.55 19.97 8.14
N GLU A 41 36.80 20.27 8.50
CA GLU A 41 37.94 20.21 7.56
C GLU A 41 38.18 18.76 7.07
N GLU A 42 38.23 17.79 7.99
CA GLU A 42 38.32 16.36 7.64
C GLU A 42 37.22 15.91 6.69
N LEU A 43 35.98 16.32 6.94
CA LEU A 43 34.85 15.96 6.10
C LEU A 43 34.90 16.65 4.73
N ARG A 44 35.36 17.89 4.63
CA ARG A 44 35.57 18.56 3.34
C ARG A 44 36.61 17.82 2.49
N GLU A 45 37.72 17.41 3.10
CA GLU A 45 38.74 16.64 2.40
C GLU A 45 38.19 15.30 1.88
N ILE A 46 37.52 14.56 2.71
CA ILE A 46 36.87 13.29 2.33
C ILE A 46 35.86 13.53 1.19
N THR A 47 35.08 14.59 1.28
CA THR A 47 34.07 14.95 0.26
C THR A 47 34.74 15.29 -1.08
N ASN A 48 35.80 16.11 -1.04
CA ASN A 48 36.55 16.47 -2.25
C ASN A 48 37.15 15.24 -2.94
N GLN A 49 37.74 14.32 -2.16
CA GLN A 49 38.26 13.05 -2.69
C GLN A 49 37.16 12.20 -3.33
N ARG A 50 36.01 12.12 -2.69
CA ARG A 50 34.85 11.38 -3.26
C ARG A 50 34.32 12.02 -4.56
N TYR A 51 34.23 13.34 -4.61
CA TYR A 51 33.84 14.04 -5.84
C TYR A 51 34.85 13.84 -6.97
N ALA A 52 36.14 13.90 -6.66
CA ALA A 52 37.17 13.63 -7.66
C ALA A 52 37.08 12.21 -8.22
N ALA A 53 36.94 11.22 -7.33
CA ALA A 53 36.77 9.82 -7.72
C ALA A 53 35.49 9.59 -8.54
N TYR A 54 34.38 10.24 -8.16
CA TYR A 54 33.13 10.18 -8.93
C TYR A 54 33.29 10.77 -10.34
N HIS A 55 33.93 11.92 -10.46
CA HIS A 55 34.14 12.56 -11.76
C HIS A 55 35.04 11.71 -12.67
N GLU A 56 36.12 11.14 -12.13
CA GLU A 56 37.00 10.21 -12.88
C GLU A 56 36.21 8.97 -13.34
N TRP A 57 35.43 8.36 -12.44
CA TRP A 57 34.58 7.22 -12.78
C TRP A 57 33.53 7.58 -13.82
N ALA A 58 32.86 8.73 -13.70
CA ALA A 58 31.83 9.18 -14.63
C ALA A 58 32.37 9.44 -16.03
N GLN A 59 33.58 9.98 -16.14
CA GLN A 59 34.28 10.13 -17.43
C GLN A 59 34.59 8.79 -18.08
N ALA A 60 35.02 7.82 -17.27
CA ALA A 60 35.31 6.47 -17.75
C ALA A 60 34.04 5.65 -18.08
N ASN A 61 32.89 5.97 -17.47
CA ASN A 61 31.64 5.21 -17.55
C ASN A 61 30.41 6.12 -17.84
N PRO A 62 30.37 6.84 -18.97
CA PRO A 62 29.37 7.90 -19.19
C PRO A 62 27.91 7.40 -19.19
N LEU A 63 27.66 6.17 -19.67
CA LEU A 63 26.31 5.62 -19.67
C LEU A 63 25.83 5.28 -18.25
N ALA A 64 26.67 4.62 -17.46
CA ALA A 64 26.35 4.29 -16.06
C ALA A 64 26.23 5.56 -15.20
N ALA A 65 27.05 6.58 -15.44
CA ALA A 65 26.98 7.87 -14.75
C ALA A 65 25.64 8.57 -15.04
N ASN A 66 25.22 8.60 -16.31
CA ASN A 66 23.92 9.17 -16.68
C ASN A 66 22.74 8.43 -16.05
N GLU A 67 22.79 7.08 -16.03
CA GLU A 67 21.78 6.27 -15.36
C GLU A 67 21.73 6.57 -13.86
N TYR A 68 22.88 6.57 -13.16
CA TYR A 68 23.00 6.92 -11.75
C TYR A 68 22.42 8.30 -11.45
N GLU A 69 22.77 9.32 -12.25
CA GLU A 69 22.25 10.67 -12.07
C GLU A 69 20.73 10.75 -12.31
N THR A 70 20.21 10.00 -13.28
CA THR A 70 18.76 9.89 -13.55
C THR A 70 18.04 9.30 -12.31
N PHE A 71 18.58 8.23 -11.74
CA PHE A 71 18.02 7.64 -10.52
C PHE A 71 18.08 8.62 -9.33
N MET A 72 19.23 9.28 -9.13
CA MET A 72 19.39 10.24 -8.02
C MET A 72 18.52 11.50 -8.15
N ARG A 73 18.12 11.87 -9.37
CA ARG A 73 17.11 12.94 -9.57
C ARG A 73 15.68 12.50 -9.24
N GLY A 74 15.46 11.21 -8.97
CA GLY A 74 14.13 10.68 -8.66
C GLY A 74 13.18 10.69 -9.85
N GLU A 75 13.69 10.55 -11.06
CA GLU A 75 12.87 10.51 -12.26
C GLU A 75 12.01 9.25 -12.28
N THR A 76 10.70 9.42 -12.53
CA THR A 76 9.79 8.29 -12.66
C THR A 76 10.16 7.46 -13.89
N PRO A 77 10.34 6.14 -13.76
CA PRO A 77 10.66 5.28 -14.90
C PRO A 77 9.58 5.33 -15.98
N CYS A 78 10.02 5.34 -17.24
CA CYS A 78 9.09 5.22 -18.35
C CYS A 78 8.73 3.74 -18.56
N ILE A 79 7.51 3.36 -18.16
CA ILE A 79 7.03 1.98 -18.17
C ILE A 79 5.90 1.84 -19.18
N ASP A 80 6.04 0.91 -20.12
CA ASP A 80 4.95 0.54 -21.03
C ASP A 80 4.04 -0.51 -20.39
N TRP A 81 2.99 -0.05 -19.72
CA TRP A 81 2.02 -0.90 -19.04
C TRP A 81 1.16 -1.73 -20.01
N SER A 82 1.08 -1.36 -21.28
CA SER A 82 0.23 -2.03 -22.28
C SER A 82 0.74 -3.41 -22.70
N VAL A 83 2.02 -3.68 -22.46
CA VAL A 83 2.64 -4.97 -22.82
C VAL A 83 2.41 -6.05 -21.75
N ILE A 84 1.95 -5.68 -20.56
CA ILE A 84 1.72 -6.61 -19.47
C ILE A 84 0.43 -7.39 -19.73
N GLN A 85 0.55 -8.64 -20.15
CA GLN A 85 -0.58 -9.51 -20.41
C GLN A 85 -0.93 -10.31 -19.13
N GLN A 86 -2.13 -10.12 -18.61
CA GLN A 86 -2.61 -10.85 -17.45
C GLN A 86 -3.39 -12.11 -17.84
N LYS A 87 -3.27 -13.13 -17.00
CA LYS A 87 -4.13 -14.32 -17.10
C LYS A 87 -5.48 -14.01 -16.45
N GLN A 88 -6.54 -14.61 -17.01
CA GLN A 88 -7.88 -14.53 -16.43
C GLN A 88 -8.03 -15.46 -15.22
N ASN A 89 -8.90 -15.08 -14.31
CA ASN A 89 -9.29 -15.90 -13.15
C ASN A 89 -8.11 -16.34 -12.28
N VAL A 90 -7.22 -15.41 -11.97
CA VAL A 90 -6.06 -15.65 -11.10
C VAL A 90 -6.15 -14.80 -9.85
N ALA A 91 -5.45 -15.23 -8.80
CA ALA A 91 -5.28 -14.43 -7.58
C ALA A 91 -4.59 -13.09 -7.90
N THR A 92 -5.01 -12.01 -7.24
CA THR A 92 -4.39 -10.71 -7.48
C THR A 92 -2.91 -10.66 -7.05
N ARG A 93 -2.48 -11.48 -6.07
CA ARG A 93 -1.04 -11.69 -5.79
C ARG A 93 -0.29 -12.32 -6.97
N THR A 94 -0.94 -13.20 -7.73
CA THR A 94 -0.32 -13.83 -8.93
C THR A 94 -0.24 -12.82 -10.08
N ALA A 95 -1.26 -11.98 -10.25
CA ALA A 95 -1.21 -10.87 -11.19
C ALA A 95 -0.10 -9.86 -10.81
N SER A 96 0.05 -9.58 -9.51
CA SER A 96 1.15 -8.75 -8.98
C SER A 96 2.52 -9.34 -9.29
N ALA A 97 2.70 -10.67 -9.17
CA ALA A 97 3.96 -11.33 -9.54
C ALA A 97 4.31 -11.13 -11.02
N ASN A 98 3.32 -11.14 -11.90
CA ASN A 98 3.52 -10.88 -13.32
C ASN A 98 3.97 -9.42 -13.58
N VAL A 99 3.36 -8.46 -12.88
CA VAL A 99 3.81 -7.05 -12.92
C VAL A 99 5.23 -6.92 -12.38
N LEU A 100 5.52 -7.52 -11.25
CA LEU A 100 6.84 -7.48 -10.61
C LEU A 100 7.93 -8.09 -11.50
N ALA A 101 7.63 -9.16 -12.24
CA ALA A 101 8.54 -9.75 -13.23
C ALA A 101 8.91 -8.72 -14.31
N TYR A 102 7.91 -8.03 -14.85
CA TYR A 102 8.13 -6.99 -15.85
C TYR A 102 8.91 -5.79 -15.28
N LEU A 103 8.57 -5.34 -14.07
CA LEU A 103 9.29 -4.25 -13.41
C LEU A 103 10.75 -4.61 -13.13
N SER A 104 11.03 -5.86 -12.78
CA SER A 104 12.41 -6.34 -12.56
C SER A 104 13.28 -6.21 -13.83
N GLU A 105 12.70 -6.39 -15.03
CA GLU A 105 13.44 -6.27 -16.29
C GLU A 105 13.57 -4.82 -16.78
N ASN A 106 12.64 -3.94 -16.39
CA ASN A 106 12.49 -2.60 -16.99
C ASN A 106 12.78 -1.43 -16.02
N VAL A 107 12.93 -1.68 -14.74
CA VAL A 107 13.20 -0.65 -13.71
C VAL A 107 14.48 -1.01 -12.95
N GLY A 108 15.61 -0.46 -13.39
CA GLY A 108 16.94 -0.79 -12.89
C GLY A 108 17.19 -0.46 -11.43
N ASN A 109 16.52 0.56 -10.90
CA ASN A 109 16.68 1.06 -9.53
C ASN A 109 15.58 0.60 -8.56
N MET A 110 14.76 -0.37 -8.93
CA MET A 110 13.79 -0.95 -8.00
C MET A 110 14.44 -2.04 -7.16
N ILE A 111 14.21 -2.01 -5.85
CA ILE A 111 14.58 -3.08 -4.91
C ILE A 111 13.30 -3.59 -4.25
N VAL A 112 13.11 -4.91 -4.31
CA VAL A 112 11.99 -5.59 -3.66
C VAL A 112 12.50 -6.42 -2.48
N SER A 113 11.75 -6.42 -1.41
CA SER A 113 12.04 -7.21 -0.20
C SER A 113 10.86 -8.08 0.20
N SER A 114 11.12 -9.17 0.90
CA SER A 114 10.09 -10.00 1.53
C SER A 114 10.52 -10.44 2.92
N ALA A 115 9.54 -10.57 3.82
CA ALA A 115 9.72 -11.05 5.18
C ALA A 115 9.69 -12.60 5.23
N ASP A 116 10.58 -13.24 4.45
CA ASP A 116 10.72 -14.71 4.30
C ASP A 116 9.47 -15.40 3.71
N LEU A 117 8.65 -14.67 2.95
CA LEU A 117 7.39 -15.13 2.40
C LEU A 117 7.31 -15.01 0.86
N CYS A 118 8.41 -14.74 0.17
CA CYS A 118 8.41 -14.37 -1.25
C CYS A 118 7.66 -15.36 -2.17
N ASN A 119 7.73 -16.65 -1.89
CA ASN A 119 7.01 -17.68 -2.62
C ASN A 119 5.49 -17.60 -2.42
N SER A 120 5.05 -17.13 -1.25
CA SER A 120 3.64 -17.04 -0.86
C SER A 120 3.05 -15.66 -1.14
N ASP A 121 3.76 -14.58 -0.80
CA ASP A 121 3.31 -13.21 -1.11
C ASP A 121 3.49 -12.85 -2.59
N LYS A 122 4.19 -13.71 -3.34
CA LYS A 122 4.45 -13.61 -4.78
C LYS A 122 5.40 -12.50 -5.20
N THR A 123 6.17 -11.95 -4.27
CA THR A 123 7.30 -11.06 -4.62
C THR A 123 8.43 -11.81 -5.33
N ASP A 124 8.43 -13.16 -5.29
CA ASP A 124 9.31 -14.02 -6.10
C ASP A 124 9.18 -13.76 -7.62
N GLY A 125 8.08 -13.15 -8.07
CA GLY A 125 7.95 -12.68 -9.45
C GLY A 125 9.09 -11.74 -9.84
N PHE A 126 9.47 -10.81 -8.95
CA PHE A 126 10.62 -9.93 -9.15
C PHE A 126 11.95 -10.70 -9.07
N LEU A 127 12.09 -11.58 -8.07
CA LEU A 127 13.34 -12.33 -7.84
C LEU A 127 13.72 -13.23 -9.03
N LYS A 128 12.76 -13.73 -9.80
CA LYS A 128 13.03 -14.58 -10.98
C LYS A 128 13.85 -13.90 -12.10
N HIS A 129 13.86 -12.56 -12.13
CA HIS A 129 14.56 -11.75 -13.12
C HIS A 129 15.74 -10.95 -12.54
N THR A 130 16.10 -11.24 -11.29
CA THR A 130 17.26 -10.69 -10.61
C THR A 130 17.82 -11.75 -9.64
N HIS A 131 18.68 -11.35 -8.72
CA HIS A 131 19.16 -12.22 -7.65
C HIS A 131 19.17 -11.47 -6.31
N VAL A 132 19.49 -12.22 -5.25
CA VAL A 132 19.49 -11.68 -3.88
C VAL A 132 20.64 -10.71 -3.69
N LEU A 133 20.36 -9.57 -3.07
CA LEU A 133 21.35 -8.64 -2.57
C LEU A 133 22.09 -9.26 -1.38
N THR A 134 23.42 -9.35 -1.47
CA THR A 134 24.26 -9.92 -0.41
C THR A 134 25.41 -8.99 -0.06
N PRO A 135 26.12 -9.17 1.08
CA PRO A 135 27.30 -8.38 1.42
C PRO A 135 28.43 -8.44 0.39
N ASP A 136 28.49 -9.53 -0.39
CA ASP A 136 29.53 -9.77 -1.39
C ASP A 136 29.07 -9.45 -2.82
N ASP A 137 27.76 -9.20 -3.00
CA ASP A 137 27.17 -8.89 -4.32
C ASP A 137 26.02 -7.87 -4.19
N PHE A 138 26.34 -6.62 -4.49
CA PHE A 138 25.41 -5.50 -4.51
C PHE A 138 24.71 -5.30 -5.86
N THR A 139 24.90 -6.19 -6.84
CA THR A 139 24.19 -6.12 -8.12
C THR A 139 22.81 -6.78 -8.07
N GLY A 140 22.56 -7.59 -7.02
CA GLY A 140 21.23 -8.13 -6.73
C GLY A 140 20.24 -7.04 -6.30
N ARG A 141 18.97 -7.22 -6.66
CA ARG A 141 17.90 -6.25 -6.38
C ARG A 141 16.76 -6.84 -5.55
N PHE A 142 17.00 -7.98 -4.90
CA PHE A 142 16.03 -8.58 -3.99
C PHE A 142 16.64 -8.71 -2.58
N LEU A 143 16.02 -8.06 -1.59
CA LEU A 143 16.45 -8.11 -0.19
C LEU A 143 15.65 -9.16 0.57
N GLN A 144 16.33 -10.24 1.01
CA GLN A 144 15.74 -11.21 1.93
C GLN A 144 15.87 -10.68 3.37
N ALA A 145 14.79 -10.15 3.88
CA ALA A 145 14.78 -9.48 5.19
C ALA A 145 14.63 -10.45 6.38
N GLY A 146 14.33 -11.74 6.12
CA GLY A 146 13.91 -12.67 7.18
C GLY A 146 12.54 -12.29 7.77
N VAL A 147 12.13 -12.99 8.83
CA VAL A 147 10.86 -12.73 9.54
C VAL A 147 11.05 -11.48 10.42
N SER A 148 11.00 -10.30 9.81
CA SER A 148 11.27 -9.03 10.49
C SER A 148 10.61 -7.84 9.78
N GLU A 149 9.29 -7.80 9.77
CA GLU A 149 8.48 -6.85 9.00
C GLU A 149 8.81 -5.39 9.32
N LEU A 150 8.97 -5.05 10.61
CA LEU A 150 9.32 -3.69 11.00
C LEU A 150 10.71 -3.29 10.48
N THR A 151 11.70 -4.16 10.65
CA THR A 151 13.07 -3.91 10.18
C THR A 151 13.11 -3.78 8.66
N MET A 152 12.44 -4.69 7.95
CA MET A 152 12.30 -4.64 6.50
C MET A 152 11.73 -3.31 6.01
N ALA A 153 10.62 -2.88 6.61
CA ALA A 153 9.98 -1.60 6.27
C ALA A 153 10.92 -0.42 6.57
N CYS A 154 11.61 -0.40 7.72
CA CYS A 154 12.55 0.65 8.07
C CYS A 154 13.76 0.70 7.12
N VAL A 155 14.30 -0.45 6.70
CA VAL A 155 15.38 -0.51 5.71
C VAL A 155 14.91 0.06 4.37
N CYS A 156 13.74 -0.34 3.88
CA CYS A 156 13.17 0.20 2.65
C CYS A 156 12.91 1.71 2.74
N ILE A 157 12.42 2.22 3.88
CA ILE A 157 12.30 3.67 4.13
C ILE A 157 13.67 4.35 4.05
N GLY A 158 14.71 3.76 4.64
CA GLY A 158 16.08 4.25 4.54
C GLY A 158 16.59 4.33 3.09
N MET A 159 16.29 3.33 2.27
CA MET A 159 16.61 3.31 0.84
C MET A 159 15.89 4.45 0.09
N ALA A 160 14.58 4.66 0.35
CA ALA A 160 13.82 5.75 -0.25
C ALA A 160 14.37 7.13 0.15
N LEU A 161 14.74 7.32 1.42
CA LEU A 161 15.32 8.58 1.94
C LEU A 161 16.72 8.86 1.39
N HIS A 162 17.52 7.81 1.14
CA HIS A 162 18.81 7.96 0.47
C HIS A 162 18.65 8.53 -0.94
N GLY A 163 17.55 8.20 -1.59
CA GLY A 163 17.28 8.56 -2.98
C GLY A 163 17.89 7.57 -3.99
N GLY A 164 17.44 7.64 -5.22
CA GLY A 164 17.92 6.81 -6.32
C GLY A 164 17.34 5.40 -6.36
N ILE A 165 16.57 4.97 -5.34
CA ILE A 165 15.99 3.63 -5.24
C ILE A 165 14.48 3.73 -5.07
N ILE A 166 13.76 2.85 -5.76
CA ILE A 166 12.32 2.65 -5.62
C ILE A 166 12.09 1.35 -4.82
N PRO A 167 11.79 1.44 -3.50
CA PRO A 167 11.64 0.26 -2.66
C PRO A 167 10.22 -0.26 -2.64
N ALA A 168 10.08 -1.59 -2.59
CA ALA A 168 8.84 -2.29 -2.26
C ALA A 168 9.12 -3.41 -1.27
N CYS A 169 8.20 -3.65 -0.33
CA CYS A 169 8.33 -4.76 0.61
C CYS A 169 7.03 -5.55 0.76
N GLY A 170 7.17 -6.88 0.78
CA GLY A 170 6.06 -7.84 0.80
C GLY A 170 5.99 -8.65 2.08
N THR A 171 4.75 -8.93 2.50
CA THR A 171 4.39 -9.88 3.55
C THR A 171 2.91 -10.23 3.44
N PHE A 172 2.35 -11.01 4.39
CA PHE A 172 0.91 -11.21 4.51
C PHE A 172 0.24 -9.99 5.15
N PHE A 173 -0.99 -9.72 4.77
CA PHE A 173 -1.69 -8.51 5.21
C PHE A 173 -1.88 -8.43 6.73
N VAL A 174 -2.12 -9.53 7.41
CA VAL A 174 -2.23 -9.56 8.88
C VAL A 174 -0.95 -9.04 9.54
N PHE A 175 0.22 -9.28 8.95
CA PHE A 175 1.51 -8.83 9.49
C PHE A 175 1.83 -7.36 9.22
N SER A 176 0.94 -6.65 8.52
CA SER A 176 0.98 -5.18 8.48
C SER A 176 0.92 -4.55 9.88
N ASP A 177 0.38 -5.29 10.88
CA ASP A 177 0.38 -4.88 12.27
C ASP A 177 1.77 -4.58 12.81
N TYR A 178 2.77 -5.38 12.43
CA TYR A 178 4.17 -5.16 12.81
C TYR A 178 4.81 -3.99 12.07
N MET A 179 4.24 -3.53 10.95
CA MET A 179 4.80 -2.47 10.12
C MET A 179 4.20 -1.08 10.43
N LYS A 180 3.15 -0.97 11.24
CA LYS A 180 2.40 0.29 11.47
C LYS A 180 3.26 1.49 11.86
N PRO A 181 4.25 1.39 12.78
CA PRO A 181 5.12 2.52 13.09
C PRO A 181 5.90 3.01 11.86
N ALA A 182 6.40 2.08 11.04
CA ALA A 182 7.14 2.39 9.82
C ALA A 182 6.23 3.02 8.76
N ILE A 183 5.02 2.50 8.54
CA ILE A 183 4.03 3.08 7.63
C ILE A 183 3.72 4.52 8.02
N ARG A 184 3.50 4.79 9.31
CA ARG A 184 3.26 6.13 9.83
C ARG A 184 4.45 7.07 9.56
N MET A 185 5.69 6.58 9.73
CA MET A 185 6.89 7.38 9.45
C MET A 185 7.05 7.66 7.96
N ALA A 186 6.83 6.68 7.09
CA ALA A 186 6.85 6.87 5.64
C ALA A 186 5.82 7.93 5.19
N ALA A 187 4.61 7.90 5.77
CA ALA A 187 3.57 8.88 5.52
C ALA A 187 3.94 10.31 5.99
N LEU A 188 4.54 10.44 7.17
CA LEU A 188 5.04 11.71 7.70
C LEU A 188 6.20 12.29 6.89
N MET A 189 7.05 11.43 6.35
CA MET A 189 8.20 11.80 5.51
C MET A 189 7.81 12.07 4.05
N GLU A 190 6.57 11.76 3.66
CA GLU A 190 6.02 11.98 2.32
C GLU A 190 6.87 11.30 1.23
N ILE A 191 7.28 10.05 1.45
CA ILE A 191 8.19 9.32 0.57
C ILE A 191 7.46 8.26 -0.25
N GLN A 192 8.02 7.96 -1.42
CA GLN A 192 7.62 6.80 -2.22
C GLN A 192 8.05 5.50 -1.52
N MET A 193 7.08 4.70 -1.12
CA MET A 193 7.29 3.40 -0.53
C MET A 193 6.12 2.50 -0.88
N MET A 194 6.36 1.27 -1.32
CA MET A 194 5.30 0.32 -1.68
C MET A 194 5.26 -0.82 -0.68
N PHE A 195 4.12 -0.96 -0.02
CA PHE A 195 3.77 -2.09 0.84
C PHE A 195 2.91 -3.06 0.04
N VAL A 196 3.38 -4.29 -0.15
CA VAL A 196 2.71 -5.32 -0.94
C VAL A 196 2.23 -6.40 0.01
N TRP A 197 0.93 -6.43 0.28
CA TRP A 197 0.34 -7.34 1.24
C TRP A 197 -0.58 -8.34 0.56
N SER A 198 -0.18 -9.60 0.54
CA SER A 198 -1.03 -10.69 0.09
C SER A 198 -1.85 -11.29 1.24
N HIS A 199 -2.73 -12.26 0.93
CA HIS A 199 -3.59 -12.89 1.93
C HIS A 199 -4.53 -11.88 2.58
N ASP A 200 -5.35 -11.26 1.72
CA ASP A 200 -6.15 -10.06 2.00
C ASP A 200 -7.28 -10.26 3.02
N ALA A 201 -7.71 -11.51 3.29
CA ALA A 201 -8.86 -11.80 4.14
C ALA A 201 -8.86 -13.27 4.62
N PHE A 202 -9.96 -13.71 5.25
CA PHE A 202 -10.15 -15.06 5.81
C PHE A 202 -9.92 -16.23 4.82
N ARG A 203 -9.92 -15.96 3.51
CA ARG A 203 -9.61 -16.95 2.47
C ARG A 203 -8.13 -17.38 2.44
N VAL A 204 -7.36 -16.96 3.43
CA VAL A 204 -6.08 -17.58 3.79
C VAL A 204 -6.28 -19.08 4.04
N GLY A 205 -7.36 -19.44 4.74
CA GLY A 205 -7.82 -20.82 4.84
C GLY A 205 -7.28 -21.55 6.05
N GLU A 206 -6.54 -22.63 5.84
CA GLU A 206 -6.12 -23.56 6.90
C GLU A 206 -5.14 -22.96 7.92
N ASP A 207 -4.40 -21.91 7.55
CA ASP A 207 -3.51 -21.19 8.48
C ASP A 207 -4.30 -20.53 9.65
N GLY A 208 -5.58 -20.22 9.40
CA GLY A 208 -6.54 -19.83 10.41
C GLY A 208 -6.38 -18.40 10.97
N PRO A 209 -7.01 -18.11 12.12
CA PRO A 209 -7.18 -16.76 12.65
C PRO A 209 -5.90 -15.97 12.86
N THR A 210 -4.77 -16.63 13.09
CA THR A 210 -3.46 -15.95 13.28
C THR A 210 -2.93 -15.34 11.99
N HIS A 211 -3.47 -15.74 10.83
CA HIS A 211 -3.05 -15.31 9.50
C HIS A 211 -4.17 -14.62 8.71
N GLU A 212 -5.38 -14.59 9.25
CA GLU A 212 -6.58 -14.04 8.61
C GLU A 212 -6.82 -12.59 9.06
N PRO A 213 -6.55 -11.58 8.21
CA PRO A 213 -6.87 -10.20 8.55
C PRO A 213 -8.38 -9.99 8.59
N VAL A 214 -8.85 -9.26 9.59
CA VAL A 214 -10.25 -8.84 9.76
C VAL A 214 -10.32 -7.33 9.97
N GLU A 215 -9.60 -6.82 10.96
CA GLU A 215 -9.57 -5.40 11.31
C GLU A 215 -8.46 -4.62 10.58
N GLN A 216 -7.50 -5.28 9.95
CA GLN A 216 -6.36 -4.63 9.31
C GLN A 216 -6.77 -3.69 8.19
N GLU A 217 -7.80 -4.05 7.40
CA GLU A 217 -8.30 -3.16 6.35
C GLU A 217 -8.88 -1.87 6.95
N ALA A 218 -9.70 -1.96 8.00
CA ALA A 218 -10.23 -0.79 8.69
C ALA A 218 -9.11 0.11 9.23
N GLN A 219 -8.08 -0.49 9.81
CA GLN A 219 -6.95 0.23 10.37
C GLN A 219 -6.12 0.97 9.30
N ILE A 220 -5.83 0.34 8.16
CA ILE A 220 -5.07 1.01 7.10
C ILE A 220 -5.92 2.04 6.36
N ARG A 221 -7.23 1.82 6.21
CA ARG A 221 -8.17 2.79 5.65
C ARG A 221 -8.28 4.08 6.50
N LEU A 222 -7.97 4.03 7.81
CA LEU A 222 -7.84 5.25 8.61
C LEU A 222 -6.67 6.13 8.13
N MET A 223 -5.58 5.53 7.64
CA MET A 223 -4.45 6.28 7.10
C MET A 223 -4.78 6.98 5.77
N GLU A 224 -5.71 6.45 4.98
CA GLU A 224 -6.21 7.16 3.79
C GLU A 224 -6.99 8.44 4.16
N LYS A 225 -7.66 8.46 5.32
CA LYS A 225 -8.48 9.59 5.79
C LYS A 225 -7.64 10.67 6.46
N LEU A 226 -6.42 10.32 6.90
CA LEU A 226 -5.46 11.26 7.45
C LEU A 226 -4.70 11.95 6.32
N HIS A 227 -4.56 13.28 6.40
CA HIS A 227 -3.75 14.04 5.46
C HIS A 227 -2.34 14.26 6.00
N ASN A 228 -1.36 14.19 5.13
CA ASN A 228 0.01 14.60 5.41
C ASN A 228 0.14 16.14 5.40
N HIS A 229 1.34 16.67 5.67
CA HIS A 229 1.55 18.12 5.75
C HIS A 229 1.34 18.84 4.40
N SER A 230 1.50 18.13 3.28
CA SER A 230 1.21 18.65 1.93
C SER A 230 -0.28 18.56 1.55
N GLY A 231 -1.16 18.15 2.47
CA GLY A 231 -2.61 18.08 2.26
C GLY A 231 -3.09 16.88 1.42
N ARG A 232 -2.21 15.88 1.17
CA ARG A 232 -2.57 14.63 0.48
C ARG A 232 -2.99 13.55 1.46
N PRO A 233 -3.78 12.54 1.07
CA PRO A 233 -3.96 11.34 1.89
C PRO A 233 -2.61 10.75 2.29
N SER A 234 -2.46 10.42 3.56
CA SER A 234 -1.15 10.05 4.11
C SER A 234 -0.64 8.70 3.58
N VAL A 235 -1.54 7.83 3.15
CA VAL A 235 -1.25 6.56 2.47
C VAL A 235 -2.26 6.37 1.34
N MET A 236 -1.81 5.94 0.17
CA MET A 236 -2.69 5.46 -0.89
C MET A 236 -2.94 3.96 -0.66
N VAL A 237 -4.20 3.56 -0.46
CA VAL A 237 -4.56 2.14 -0.26
C VAL A 237 -5.33 1.65 -1.49
N LEU A 238 -4.87 0.55 -2.07
CA LEU A 238 -5.44 -0.07 -3.25
C LEU A 238 -5.71 -1.56 -3.00
N ARG A 239 -6.96 -1.98 -3.12
CA ARG A 239 -7.38 -3.38 -3.01
C ARG A 239 -8.07 -3.80 -4.31
N PRO A 240 -7.31 -4.29 -5.29
CA PRO A 240 -7.81 -4.61 -6.61
C PRO A 240 -8.69 -5.87 -6.62
N ALA A 241 -9.75 -5.84 -7.44
CA ALA A 241 -10.73 -6.93 -7.56
C ALA A 241 -10.23 -8.08 -8.44
N ASP A 242 -9.39 -7.80 -9.43
CA ASP A 242 -8.89 -8.78 -10.38
C ASP A 242 -7.49 -8.41 -10.94
N ALA A 243 -7.05 -9.13 -11.93
CA ALA A 243 -5.73 -8.96 -12.53
C ALA A 243 -5.57 -7.63 -13.28
N GLU A 244 -6.64 -7.11 -13.89
CA GLU A 244 -6.64 -5.84 -14.62
C GLU A 244 -6.53 -4.67 -13.65
N GLU A 245 -7.35 -4.67 -12.59
CA GLU A 245 -7.22 -3.69 -11.51
C GLU A 245 -5.86 -3.78 -10.81
N THR A 246 -5.25 -4.97 -10.70
CA THR A 246 -3.92 -5.16 -10.10
C THR A 246 -2.85 -4.45 -10.92
N THR A 247 -2.88 -4.58 -12.24
CA THR A 247 -1.94 -3.87 -13.13
C THR A 247 -2.10 -2.36 -13.00
N ALA A 248 -3.34 -1.88 -12.97
CA ALA A 248 -3.64 -0.46 -12.78
C ALA A 248 -3.18 0.05 -11.40
N ALA A 249 -3.37 -0.75 -10.34
CA ALA A 249 -2.92 -0.42 -8.98
C ALA A 249 -1.39 -0.29 -8.90
N TRP A 250 -0.64 -1.19 -9.53
CA TRP A 250 0.81 -1.09 -9.63
C TRP A 250 1.27 0.16 -10.40
N LYS A 251 0.58 0.48 -11.51
CA LYS A 251 0.86 1.73 -12.23
C LYS A 251 0.71 2.93 -11.33
N MET A 252 -0.40 3.02 -10.59
CA MET A 252 -0.62 4.12 -9.64
C MET A 252 0.42 4.13 -8.51
N ALA A 253 0.86 2.97 -8.02
CA ALA A 253 1.90 2.86 -7.00
C ALA A 253 3.25 3.40 -7.50
N MET A 254 3.62 3.08 -8.74
CA MET A 254 4.86 3.58 -9.36
C MET A 254 4.81 5.08 -9.64
N GLU A 255 3.64 5.62 -9.98
CA GLU A 255 3.43 7.05 -10.24
C GLU A 255 3.29 7.87 -8.93
N ASN A 256 3.01 7.23 -7.79
CA ASN A 256 2.83 7.91 -6.51
C ASN A 256 4.16 8.12 -5.79
N ILE A 257 4.82 9.24 -6.06
CA ILE A 257 6.14 9.58 -5.50
C ILE A 257 6.08 10.38 -4.20
N TYR A 258 4.88 10.73 -3.71
CA TYR A 258 4.70 11.69 -2.60
C TYR A 258 4.11 11.06 -1.33
N THR A 259 3.66 9.84 -1.40
CA THR A 259 3.09 9.12 -0.25
C THR A 259 3.33 7.63 -0.41
N PRO A 260 3.39 6.87 0.70
CA PRO A 260 3.45 5.42 0.59
C PRO A 260 2.17 4.85 -0.03
N THR A 261 2.30 3.75 -0.76
CA THR A 261 1.20 3.01 -1.34
C THR A 261 1.10 1.62 -0.72
N ALA A 262 -0.09 1.21 -0.33
CA ALA A 262 -0.42 -0.13 0.14
C ALA A 262 -1.24 -0.88 -0.93
N LEU A 263 -0.73 -2.03 -1.36
CA LEU A 263 -1.40 -2.95 -2.27
C LEU A 263 -1.88 -4.17 -1.48
N ILE A 264 -3.19 -4.39 -1.41
CA ILE A 264 -3.82 -5.50 -0.66
C ILE A 264 -4.34 -6.53 -1.67
N LEU A 265 -3.77 -7.74 -1.65
CA LEU A 265 -3.86 -8.73 -2.71
C LEU A 265 -4.44 -10.05 -2.22
N SER A 266 -5.33 -10.66 -2.99
CA SER A 266 -5.95 -11.95 -2.65
C SER A 266 -4.95 -13.11 -2.68
N ARG A 267 -5.15 -14.09 -1.81
CA ARG A 267 -4.44 -15.36 -1.82
C ARG A 267 -5.05 -16.33 -2.81
N GLN A 268 -6.38 -16.45 -2.79
CA GLN A 268 -7.15 -17.33 -3.64
C GLN A 268 -7.34 -16.72 -5.03
N ASP A 269 -7.58 -17.55 -6.01
CA ASP A 269 -7.99 -17.11 -7.33
C ASP A 269 -9.33 -16.37 -7.25
N VAL A 270 -9.48 -15.34 -8.06
CA VAL A 270 -10.70 -14.54 -8.21
C VAL A 270 -11.16 -14.58 -9.66
N ALA A 271 -12.46 -14.62 -9.87
CA ALA A 271 -13.00 -14.50 -11.21
C ALA A 271 -12.73 -13.11 -11.77
N SER A 272 -12.34 -13.02 -13.02
CA SER A 272 -12.21 -11.74 -13.71
C SER A 272 -13.54 -11.01 -13.76
N VAL A 273 -13.51 -9.73 -13.43
CA VAL A 273 -14.70 -8.88 -13.38
C VAL A 273 -14.88 -8.19 -14.73
N PRO A 274 -16.05 -8.23 -15.34
CA PRO A 274 -16.30 -7.50 -16.59
C PRO A 274 -16.14 -5.97 -16.40
N ASN A 275 -15.63 -5.30 -17.42
CA ASN A 275 -15.47 -3.84 -17.46
C ASN A 275 -14.54 -3.23 -16.39
N THR A 276 -13.66 -4.02 -15.78
CA THR A 276 -12.56 -3.48 -15.02
C THR A 276 -11.63 -2.68 -15.94
N SER A 277 -11.10 -1.57 -15.43
CA SER A 277 -10.28 -0.68 -16.25
C SER A 277 -9.34 0.17 -15.41
N ALA A 278 -8.19 0.52 -15.99
CA ALA A 278 -7.23 1.42 -15.35
C ALA A 278 -7.83 2.80 -15.05
N GLU A 279 -8.69 3.32 -15.93
CA GLU A 279 -9.35 4.60 -15.70
C GLU A 279 -10.38 4.53 -14.55
N GLY A 280 -11.06 3.39 -14.38
CA GLY A 280 -11.93 3.14 -13.23
C GLY A 280 -11.15 3.11 -11.92
N VAL A 281 -10.03 2.40 -11.88
CA VAL A 281 -9.17 2.31 -10.68
C VAL A 281 -8.65 3.69 -10.27
N LYS A 282 -8.23 4.53 -11.22
CA LYS A 282 -7.82 5.92 -10.96
C LYS A 282 -8.90 6.79 -10.32
N LYS A 283 -10.17 6.44 -10.49
CA LYS A 283 -11.31 7.12 -9.85
C LYS A 283 -11.58 6.62 -8.42
N GLY A 284 -10.96 5.53 -8.01
CA GLY A 284 -11.07 4.94 -6.67
C GLY A 284 -12.33 4.13 -6.42
N ALA A 285 -13.43 4.42 -7.09
CA ALA A 285 -14.61 3.58 -7.20
C ALA A 285 -15.31 3.85 -8.54
N TYR A 286 -15.88 2.80 -9.15
CA TYR A 286 -16.52 2.91 -10.44
C TYR A 286 -17.47 1.75 -10.70
N ILE A 287 -18.36 1.93 -11.67
CA ILE A 287 -19.40 0.98 -12.04
C ILE A 287 -18.80 -0.09 -12.94
N VAL A 288 -18.84 -1.35 -12.51
CA VAL A 288 -18.41 -2.53 -13.31
C VAL A 288 -19.57 -3.23 -14.00
N SER A 289 -20.80 -3.03 -13.49
CA SER A 289 -22.02 -3.56 -14.12
C SER A 289 -23.23 -2.70 -13.74
N LYS A 290 -24.12 -2.42 -14.68
CA LYS A 290 -25.30 -1.60 -14.44
C LYS A 290 -26.46 -1.97 -15.33
N ASP A 291 -27.63 -2.17 -14.73
CA ASP A 291 -28.91 -2.32 -15.40
C ASP A 291 -29.63 -0.96 -15.49
N GLU A 292 -30.59 -0.81 -16.38
CA GLU A 292 -31.41 0.41 -16.46
C GLU A 292 -32.23 0.62 -15.18
N ASN A 293 -32.20 1.83 -14.63
CA ASN A 293 -32.93 2.21 -13.40
C ASN A 293 -32.72 1.18 -12.26
N PRO A 294 -31.51 1.04 -11.72
CA PRO A 294 -31.20 0.05 -10.70
C PRO A 294 -32.00 0.28 -9.42
N GLN A 295 -32.51 -0.78 -8.83
CA GLN A 295 -33.23 -0.81 -7.55
C GLN A 295 -32.26 -0.90 -6.36
N VAL A 296 -31.05 -1.43 -6.61
CA VAL A 296 -30.00 -1.58 -5.59
C VAL A 296 -28.61 -1.32 -6.20
N VAL A 297 -27.75 -0.70 -5.41
CA VAL A 297 -26.30 -0.60 -5.68
C VAL A 297 -25.58 -1.56 -4.78
N MET A 298 -24.79 -2.47 -5.35
CA MET A 298 -23.97 -3.46 -4.65
C MET A 298 -22.51 -3.02 -4.69
N ILE A 299 -21.85 -2.97 -3.54
CA ILE A 299 -20.55 -2.33 -3.35
C ILE A 299 -19.56 -3.30 -2.71
N ALA A 300 -18.40 -3.48 -3.29
CA ALA A 300 -17.31 -4.24 -2.69
C ALA A 300 -15.93 -3.71 -3.11
N SER A 301 -14.90 -4.16 -2.41
CA SER A 301 -13.49 -3.94 -2.70
C SER A 301 -12.80 -5.30 -2.83
N GLY A 302 -11.78 -5.41 -3.68
CA GLY A 302 -10.98 -6.62 -3.78
C GLY A 302 -11.77 -7.86 -4.22
N SER A 303 -11.42 -9.00 -3.65
CA SER A 303 -11.97 -10.32 -4.04
C SER A 303 -13.48 -10.45 -3.87
N GLU A 304 -14.12 -9.61 -3.04
CA GLU A 304 -15.57 -9.66 -2.82
C GLU A 304 -16.38 -9.15 -4.02
N VAL A 305 -15.77 -8.38 -4.94
CA VAL A 305 -16.46 -7.93 -6.16
C VAL A 305 -16.91 -9.12 -7.00
N SER A 306 -16.10 -10.17 -7.14
CA SER A 306 -16.47 -11.38 -7.86
C SER A 306 -17.62 -12.15 -7.17
N THR A 307 -17.67 -12.14 -5.83
CA THR A 307 -18.78 -12.74 -5.07
C THR A 307 -20.09 -11.95 -5.28
N LEU A 308 -20.02 -10.61 -5.33
CA LEU A 308 -21.17 -9.77 -5.69
C LEU A 308 -21.67 -10.07 -7.09
N MET A 309 -20.76 -10.24 -8.07
CA MET A 309 -21.13 -10.58 -9.45
C MET A 309 -21.92 -11.89 -9.50
N ALA A 310 -21.47 -12.91 -8.77
CA ALA A 310 -22.18 -14.20 -8.71
C ALA A 310 -23.58 -14.05 -8.08
N GLY A 311 -23.71 -13.29 -7.00
CA GLY A 311 -25.02 -13.00 -6.38
C GLY A 311 -25.95 -12.16 -7.28
N ALA A 312 -25.37 -11.28 -8.08
CA ALA A 312 -26.11 -10.44 -9.02
C ALA A 312 -26.80 -11.26 -10.11
N GLU A 313 -26.18 -12.36 -10.58
CA GLU A 313 -26.81 -13.23 -11.58
C GLU A 313 -28.10 -13.87 -11.03
N LEU A 314 -28.10 -14.27 -9.75
CA LEU A 314 -29.29 -14.82 -9.09
C LEU A 314 -30.40 -13.76 -8.96
N LEU A 315 -30.05 -12.54 -8.61
CA LEU A 315 -31.00 -11.41 -8.50
C LEU A 315 -31.59 -11.04 -9.86
N ARG A 316 -30.77 -10.96 -10.91
CA ARG A 316 -31.20 -10.67 -12.28
C ARG A 316 -32.15 -11.73 -12.84
N ALA A 317 -31.92 -13.00 -12.50
CA ALA A 317 -32.82 -14.09 -12.90
C ALA A 317 -34.25 -13.92 -12.36
N GLU A 318 -34.44 -13.16 -11.29
CA GLU A 318 -35.75 -12.74 -10.76
C GLU A 318 -36.18 -11.33 -11.17
N GLY A 319 -35.50 -10.71 -12.11
CA GLY A 319 -35.86 -9.40 -12.63
C GLY A 319 -35.45 -8.21 -11.75
N VAL A 320 -34.60 -8.42 -10.75
CA VAL A 320 -34.04 -7.31 -9.95
C VAL A 320 -33.00 -6.57 -10.78
N ARG A 321 -33.21 -5.28 -10.97
CA ARG A 321 -32.23 -4.40 -11.65
C ARG A 321 -31.25 -3.87 -10.64
N LEU A 322 -29.95 -3.97 -10.95
CA LEU A 322 -28.89 -3.60 -10.02
C LEU A 322 -27.72 -2.91 -10.69
N GLN A 323 -26.91 -2.28 -9.85
CA GLN A 323 -25.63 -1.70 -10.24
C GLN A 323 -24.55 -2.28 -9.31
N ILE A 324 -23.40 -2.66 -9.87
CA ILE A 324 -22.25 -3.17 -9.10
C ILE A 324 -21.11 -2.16 -9.21
N VAL A 325 -20.52 -1.84 -8.06
CA VAL A 325 -19.43 -0.88 -7.91
C VAL A 325 -18.21 -1.58 -7.32
N SER A 326 -17.10 -1.54 -8.03
CA SER A 326 -15.78 -1.87 -7.49
C SER A 326 -15.18 -0.64 -6.80
N VAL A 327 -14.64 -0.83 -5.59
CA VAL A 327 -14.05 0.25 -4.78
C VAL A 327 -12.59 -0.10 -4.44
N PRO A 328 -11.65 -0.03 -5.39
CA PRO A 328 -10.25 -0.27 -5.09
C PRO A 328 -9.66 0.72 -4.06
N SER A 329 -10.15 1.97 -3.99
CA SER A 329 -9.70 2.98 -3.02
C SER A 329 -10.80 3.97 -2.64
N GLU A 330 -11.28 3.91 -1.40
CA GLU A 330 -12.32 4.86 -0.92
C GLU A 330 -11.81 6.31 -0.91
N ALA A 331 -10.59 6.56 -0.45
CA ALA A 331 -10.07 7.92 -0.34
C ALA A 331 -9.97 8.61 -1.70
N ILE A 332 -9.51 7.91 -2.73
CA ILE A 332 -9.45 8.45 -4.09
C ILE A 332 -10.87 8.74 -4.61
N PHE A 333 -11.83 7.87 -4.36
CA PHE A 333 -13.24 8.10 -4.73
C PHE A 333 -13.83 9.33 -4.04
N ARG A 334 -13.53 9.52 -2.75
CA ARG A 334 -14.03 10.69 -1.99
C ARG A 334 -13.47 12.03 -2.51
N GLN A 335 -12.36 12.01 -3.23
CA GLN A 335 -11.76 13.19 -3.87
C GLN A 335 -12.39 13.52 -5.24
N GLN A 336 -13.18 12.61 -5.81
CA GLN A 336 -13.87 12.88 -7.07
C GLN A 336 -14.95 13.96 -6.90
N SER A 337 -15.41 14.55 -8.01
CA SER A 337 -16.49 15.53 -7.98
C SER A 337 -17.77 14.95 -7.37
N LYS A 338 -18.62 15.79 -6.81
CA LYS A 338 -19.88 15.34 -6.21
C LYS A 338 -20.82 14.74 -7.24
N GLU A 339 -20.76 15.22 -8.49
CA GLU A 339 -21.50 14.68 -9.63
C GLU A 339 -21.07 13.24 -9.91
N TYR A 340 -19.75 12.98 -9.98
CA TYR A 340 -19.24 11.63 -10.19
C TYR A 340 -19.58 10.70 -9.02
N GLN A 341 -19.44 11.17 -7.78
CA GLN A 341 -19.84 10.39 -6.60
C GLN A 341 -21.33 10.04 -6.64
N ALA A 342 -22.20 10.97 -7.07
CA ALA A 342 -23.63 10.74 -7.21
C ALA A 342 -23.99 9.81 -8.40
N GLU A 343 -23.22 9.81 -9.48
CA GLU A 343 -23.35 8.86 -10.58
C GLU A 343 -23.05 7.42 -10.11
N VAL A 344 -21.95 7.24 -9.39
CA VAL A 344 -21.50 5.93 -8.88
C VAL A 344 -22.38 5.45 -7.73
N LEU A 345 -22.78 6.36 -6.83
CA LEU A 345 -23.60 6.08 -5.66
C LEU A 345 -24.84 6.99 -5.64
N PRO A 346 -25.85 6.71 -6.50
CA PRO A 346 -27.04 7.57 -6.61
C PRO A 346 -27.82 7.62 -5.30
N GLN A 347 -28.38 8.79 -5.01
CA GLN A 347 -29.24 9.00 -3.84
C GLN A 347 -30.60 8.30 -4.04
N GLY A 348 -31.17 7.85 -2.93
CA GLY A 348 -32.50 7.22 -2.94
C GLY A 348 -32.55 5.79 -3.48
N VAL A 349 -31.40 5.22 -3.86
CA VAL A 349 -31.28 3.82 -4.25
C VAL A 349 -30.74 3.02 -3.06
N ALA A 350 -31.34 1.85 -2.76
CA ALA A 350 -30.88 0.95 -1.71
C ALA A 350 -29.41 0.52 -1.97
N ARG A 351 -28.62 0.34 -0.91
CA ARG A 351 -27.21 -0.02 -1.05
C ARG A 351 -26.86 -1.23 -0.21
N PHE A 352 -26.16 -2.18 -0.81
CA PHE A 352 -25.62 -3.36 -0.13
C PHE A 352 -24.09 -3.38 -0.25
N GLY A 353 -23.38 -3.52 0.85
CA GLY A 353 -21.93 -3.68 0.90
C GLY A 353 -21.52 -5.11 1.26
N LEU A 354 -20.47 -5.62 0.63
CA LEU A 354 -19.83 -6.89 0.99
C LEU A 354 -18.36 -6.67 1.25
N THR A 355 -17.88 -7.02 2.45
CA THR A 355 -16.46 -6.93 2.84
C THR A 355 -16.05 -8.15 3.66
N ALA A 356 -14.90 -8.74 3.33
CA ALA A 356 -14.33 -9.84 4.12
C ALA A 356 -13.59 -9.37 5.39
N GLY A 357 -13.68 -8.08 5.71
CA GLY A 357 -13.26 -7.46 6.97
C GLY A 357 -14.46 -6.96 7.78
N LEU A 358 -14.21 -5.98 8.65
CA LEU A 358 -15.25 -5.35 9.46
C LEU A 358 -16.25 -4.57 8.60
N PRO A 359 -17.56 -4.58 8.93
CA PRO A 359 -18.58 -3.81 8.20
C PRO A 359 -18.26 -2.32 8.05
N CYS A 360 -17.55 -1.72 9.00
CA CYS A 360 -17.16 -0.30 8.96
C CYS A 360 -16.31 0.09 7.74
N ASN A 361 -15.72 -0.89 7.04
CA ASN A 361 -14.98 -0.65 5.79
C ASN A 361 -15.88 -0.04 4.70
N LEU A 362 -17.18 -0.35 4.69
CA LEU A 362 -18.12 0.09 3.66
C LEU A 362 -19.32 0.89 4.19
N GLU A 363 -19.52 0.99 5.52
CA GLU A 363 -20.64 1.74 6.12
C GLU A 363 -20.74 3.17 5.59
N GLY A 364 -19.60 3.85 5.42
CA GLY A 364 -19.56 5.21 4.89
C GLY A 364 -19.99 5.33 3.42
N LEU A 365 -19.99 4.23 2.66
CA LEU A 365 -20.42 4.19 1.26
C LEU A 365 -21.88 3.75 1.11
N VAL A 366 -22.35 2.83 1.95
CA VAL A 366 -23.73 2.38 1.91
C VAL A 366 -24.70 3.38 2.56
N GLY A 367 -24.24 4.15 3.56
CA GLY A 367 -25.03 5.13 4.26
C GLY A 367 -26.03 4.51 5.26
N GLU A 368 -26.83 5.36 5.90
CA GLU A 368 -27.74 4.99 7.01
C GLU A 368 -28.84 3.98 6.64
N HIS A 369 -29.25 3.94 5.39
CA HIS A 369 -30.28 3.05 4.87
C HIS A 369 -29.71 1.85 4.08
N GLY A 370 -28.41 1.64 4.12
CA GLY A 370 -27.75 0.51 3.50
C GLY A 370 -27.44 -0.60 4.50
N THR A 371 -27.05 -1.74 3.98
CA THR A 371 -26.63 -2.91 4.78
C THR A 371 -25.26 -3.38 4.32
N VAL A 372 -24.41 -3.75 5.26
CA VAL A 372 -23.09 -4.34 4.97
C VAL A 372 -23.05 -5.74 5.55
N TRP A 373 -22.70 -6.73 4.72
CA TRP A 373 -22.30 -8.04 5.17
C TRP A 373 -20.78 -8.06 5.33
N GLY A 374 -20.29 -8.38 6.53
CA GLY A 374 -18.89 -8.42 6.89
C GLY A 374 -18.63 -9.35 8.06
N LEU A 375 -17.38 -9.45 8.48
CA LEU A 375 -16.98 -10.24 9.65
C LEU A 375 -17.05 -9.37 10.92
N ASN A 376 -17.62 -9.93 12.00
CA ASN A 376 -17.65 -9.31 13.33
C ASN A 376 -16.85 -10.11 14.36
N SER A 377 -16.09 -11.10 13.91
CA SER A 377 -15.26 -11.96 14.74
C SER A 377 -14.00 -12.37 13.96
N PHE A 378 -12.99 -12.86 14.67
CA PHE A 378 -11.89 -13.55 14.03
C PHE A 378 -12.38 -14.75 13.21
N GLY A 379 -11.58 -15.13 12.21
CA GLY A 379 -11.88 -16.24 11.31
C GLY A 379 -11.65 -17.62 11.93
N PHE A 380 -11.56 -18.62 11.08
CA PHE A 380 -11.45 -20.04 11.48
C PHE A 380 -10.50 -20.79 10.55
N SER A 381 -9.84 -21.83 11.07
CA SER A 381 -8.99 -22.72 10.27
C SER A 381 -9.85 -23.75 9.53
N ALA A 382 -9.95 -23.61 8.22
CA ALA A 382 -10.57 -24.58 7.31
C ALA A 382 -10.21 -24.27 5.85
N PRO A 383 -10.43 -25.17 4.89
CA PRO A 383 -10.34 -24.84 3.47
C PRO A 383 -11.22 -23.62 3.13
N TYR A 384 -10.70 -22.65 2.37
CA TYR A 384 -11.37 -21.36 2.17
C TYR A 384 -12.81 -21.47 1.61
N LYS A 385 -13.10 -22.49 0.80
CA LYS A 385 -14.47 -22.75 0.29
C LYS A 385 -15.45 -23.11 1.41
N VAL A 386 -14.99 -23.84 2.42
CA VAL A 386 -15.78 -24.15 3.62
C VAL A 386 -16.02 -22.88 4.42
N LEU A 387 -15.01 -22.01 4.52
CA LEU A 387 -15.15 -20.71 5.17
C LEU A 387 -16.11 -19.80 4.41
N ASP A 388 -16.08 -19.76 3.07
CA ASP A 388 -17.05 -19.03 2.26
C ASP A 388 -18.49 -19.42 2.61
N GLU A 389 -18.76 -20.72 2.69
CA GLU A 389 -20.09 -21.25 3.04
C GLU A 389 -20.48 -20.88 4.48
N LYS A 390 -19.58 -21.12 5.44
CA LYS A 390 -19.86 -20.93 6.87
C LYS A 390 -19.99 -19.47 7.27
N LEU A 391 -19.21 -18.60 6.64
CA LEU A 391 -19.21 -17.15 6.90
C LEU A 391 -20.18 -16.39 5.98
N GLY A 392 -20.81 -17.08 5.03
CA GLY A 392 -21.83 -16.52 4.16
C GLY A 392 -21.29 -15.64 3.02
N PHE A 393 -20.08 -15.90 2.55
CA PHE A 393 -19.51 -15.22 1.38
C PHE A 393 -19.83 -15.99 0.09
N THR A 394 -21.10 -16.25 -0.12
CA THR A 394 -21.64 -17.02 -1.26
C THR A 394 -22.63 -16.18 -2.05
N ALA A 395 -22.86 -16.57 -3.32
CA ALA A 395 -23.85 -15.95 -4.18
C ALA A 395 -25.27 -15.99 -3.58
N GLU A 396 -25.61 -17.11 -2.94
CA GLU A 396 -26.92 -17.35 -2.31
C GLU A 396 -27.14 -16.42 -1.12
N ASN A 397 -26.11 -16.20 -0.29
CA ASN A 397 -26.25 -15.27 0.82
C ASN A 397 -26.33 -13.82 0.34
N VAL A 398 -25.52 -13.41 -0.63
CA VAL A 398 -25.64 -12.09 -1.27
C VAL A 398 -27.06 -11.88 -1.79
N TYR A 399 -27.60 -12.84 -2.54
CA TYR A 399 -28.99 -12.82 -3.02
C TYR A 399 -29.96 -12.61 -1.85
N LYS A 400 -29.85 -13.42 -0.79
CA LYS A 400 -30.74 -13.37 0.39
C LYS A 400 -30.67 -11.99 1.07
N GLN A 401 -29.49 -11.45 1.30
CA GLN A 401 -29.30 -10.17 1.98
C GLN A 401 -29.86 -9.00 1.15
N VAL A 402 -29.61 -9.00 -0.16
CA VAL A 402 -30.14 -7.96 -1.05
C VAL A 402 -31.65 -8.05 -1.16
N LYS A 403 -32.25 -9.25 -1.24
CA LYS A 403 -33.71 -9.43 -1.24
C LYS A 403 -34.37 -8.94 0.04
N ALA A 404 -33.69 -9.06 1.18
CA ALA A 404 -34.20 -8.55 2.46
C ALA A 404 -34.12 -7.01 2.57
N LEU A 405 -33.28 -6.37 1.77
CA LEU A 405 -33.13 -4.91 1.71
C LEU A 405 -34.15 -4.25 0.76
N LEU A 406 -34.64 -5.00 -0.25
CA LEU A 406 -35.63 -4.52 -1.24
C LEU A 406 -37.06 -4.78 -0.80
#